data_df03e0b09bbf9f6fd4d5a213f7b6158f
#
_entry.id   df03e0b09bbf9f6fd4d5a213f7b6158f
#
_cell.length_a   1.000
_cell.length_b   1.000
_cell.length_c   1.000
_cell.angle_alpha   90.00
_cell.angle_beta   90.00
_cell.angle_gamma   90.00
#
_symmetry.space_group_name_H-M   'P 1'
#
loop_
_entity.id
_entity.type
_entity.pdbx_description
1 polymer ?
#
loop_
_entity_poly.entity_id
_entity_poly.type
_entity_poly.pdbx_seq_one_letter_code
_entity_poly.pdbx_strand_id
1 'polypeptide(L)'
;MRKLVLLLAAALALTACTAAPEVSSPAEAAPPAETAAIGEAAAAFPVGTLQMSIPQVMDTGTASVEITFTGLETEPILKLDYAAGVQTKLCDIDLSRQIPVAIMQHGDTVEYFWDSEGSTVFAHTAIRPDGSVEEQTIPEKFYPNFYDEYAAYDIWGTACTRLDWQTGELTTASLPFVQLDSVLGAVGSRVLLTRIVSDTPLPQGEGNEEMLDAVLQNSLREYDLYDPATNTIEKVFDEPYYPEDRNEIKSYLGYCGDKLYFGVTCTDGASALSRKNTLVSYDRTAGTWQEECSAEGEDVCGFWPFSLDGQLKLVVLWRTKDTLTLYSIDNGARYEVPYEEAQSSGADATGNKNFPVALTEDGRILVTDGYVYRNGVAASRYALIDLGAYLAGSREYTAVEMWTE
;
A
#
# COMPACT_ATOMS: atom_id res chain seq x y z
N MET A 1 -2.31 31.89 9.17
CA MET A 1 -3.30 31.05 8.46
C MET A 1 -2.52 30.20 7.45
N ARG A 2 -2.06 29.04 7.87
CA ARG A 2 -1.32 28.11 7.01
C ARG A 2 -2.33 27.16 6.41
N LYS A 3 -2.59 27.28 5.12
CA LYS A 3 -3.36 26.29 4.37
C LYS A 3 -2.47 25.09 4.11
N LEU A 4 -2.82 24.02 4.77
CA LEU A 4 -2.30 22.68 4.53
C LEU A 4 -2.66 22.28 3.10
N VAL A 5 -1.68 22.06 2.24
CA VAL A 5 -1.91 21.40 0.95
C VAL A 5 -1.97 19.90 1.24
N LEU A 6 -3.19 19.41 1.47
CA LEU A 6 -3.47 17.99 1.44
C LEU A 6 -3.43 17.55 -0.03
N LEU A 7 -2.42 16.81 -0.41
CA LEU A 7 -2.50 15.94 -1.58
C LEU A 7 -3.43 14.77 -1.22
N LEU A 8 -4.71 14.93 -1.60
CA LEU A 8 -5.71 13.89 -1.55
C LEU A 8 -5.36 12.87 -2.64
N ALA A 9 -4.86 11.70 -2.24
CA ALA A 9 -5.07 10.51 -3.04
C ALA A 9 -6.55 10.15 -2.87
N ALA A 10 -7.37 10.61 -3.82
CA ALA A 10 -8.80 10.37 -3.81
C ALA A 10 -9.08 8.90 -4.12
N ALA A 11 -9.51 8.14 -3.13
CA ALA A 11 -10.34 6.99 -3.35
C ALA A 11 -11.71 7.51 -3.85
N LEU A 12 -11.84 7.70 -5.14
CA LEU A 12 -13.12 8.06 -5.77
C LEU A 12 -13.93 6.77 -5.98
N ALA A 13 -14.86 6.53 -5.06
CA ALA A 13 -16.04 5.77 -5.37
C ALA A 13 -16.88 6.62 -6.33
N LEU A 14 -16.93 6.29 -7.60
CA LEU A 14 -17.81 6.93 -8.57
C LEU A 14 -18.77 5.91 -9.18
N THR A 15 -20.00 6.28 -9.03
CA THR A 15 -21.24 5.72 -9.54
C THR A 15 -21.30 5.60 -11.04
N ALA A 16 -21.88 4.47 -11.45
CA ALA A 16 -22.51 4.06 -12.67
C ALA A 16 -22.79 5.09 -13.78
N CYS A 17 -22.51 4.68 -15.01
CA CYS A 17 -23.43 4.86 -16.14
C CYS A 17 -23.31 3.70 -17.13
N THR A 18 -24.46 3.20 -17.49
CA THR A 18 -24.80 2.07 -18.35
C THR A 18 -24.45 2.26 -19.81
N ALA A 19 -23.92 1.25 -20.48
CA ALA A 19 -24.37 0.74 -21.78
C ALA A 19 -23.55 -0.47 -22.23
N ALA A 20 -24.21 -1.57 -22.57
CA ALA A 20 -23.69 -2.75 -23.28
C ALA A 20 -23.87 -2.52 -24.80
N PRO A 21 -23.45 -3.45 -25.73
CA PRO A 21 -22.85 -4.77 -25.61
C PRO A 21 -21.74 -5.08 -26.65
N GLU A 22 -21.05 -6.17 -26.58
CA GLU A 22 -21.00 -7.34 -27.46
C GLU A 22 -19.66 -8.10 -27.45
N VAL A 23 -19.77 -9.31 -27.01
CA VAL A 23 -19.17 -10.60 -27.41
C VAL A 23 -17.84 -10.60 -28.18
N SER A 24 -16.80 -11.13 -27.58
CA SER A 24 -15.76 -11.90 -28.29
C SER A 24 -15.29 -13.11 -27.47
N SER A 25 -14.99 -14.18 -28.21
CA SER A 25 -14.78 -15.56 -27.84
C SER A 25 -13.78 -15.84 -26.72
N PRO A 26 -13.93 -16.98 -25.99
CA PRO A 26 -13.06 -17.32 -24.88
C PRO A 26 -11.65 -17.72 -25.33
N ALA A 27 -10.66 -17.14 -24.70
CA ALA A 27 -9.28 -17.59 -24.77
C ALA A 27 -9.13 -18.92 -23.98
N GLU A 28 -8.40 -19.83 -24.55
CA GLU A 28 -8.12 -21.17 -24.06
C GLU A 28 -7.39 -21.08 -22.70
N ALA A 29 -8.01 -21.67 -21.66
CA ALA A 29 -7.44 -21.66 -20.31
C ALA A 29 -6.11 -22.40 -20.27
N ALA A 30 -5.10 -21.78 -19.71
CA ALA A 30 -3.81 -22.42 -19.41
C ALA A 30 -4.00 -23.55 -18.38
N PRO A 31 -3.22 -24.65 -18.47
CA PRO A 31 -3.32 -25.73 -17.50
C PRO A 31 -2.90 -25.27 -16.10
N PRO A 32 -3.48 -25.86 -15.03
CA PRO A 32 -3.16 -25.49 -13.66
C PRO A 32 -1.65 -25.71 -13.39
N ALA A 33 -0.98 -24.66 -12.88
CA ALA A 33 0.40 -24.74 -12.47
C ALA A 33 0.49 -25.62 -11.20
N GLU A 34 1.45 -26.54 -11.19
CA GLU A 34 1.82 -27.27 -9.99
C GLU A 34 2.28 -26.26 -8.93
N THR A 35 1.66 -26.31 -7.77
CA THR A 35 2.03 -25.53 -6.59
C THR A 35 3.46 -25.90 -6.18
N ALA A 36 4.42 -25.05 -6.45
CA ALA A 36 5.74 -25.17 -5.87
C ALA A 36 5.61 -24.98 -4.36
N ALA A 37 6.06 -25.99 -3.60
CA ALA A 37 6.12 -25.91 -2.15
C ALA A 37 6.97 -24.69 -1.75
N ILE A 38 6.36 -23.74 -1.07
CA ILE A 38 7.06 -22.57 -0.49
C ILE A 38 7.97 -23.15 0.60
N GLY A 39 9.29 -23.07 0.39
CA GLY A 39 10.27 -23.53 1.36
C GLY A 39 10.15 -22.70 2.63
N GLU A 40 10.35 -23.34 3.79
CA GLU A 40 10.48 -22.67 5.09
C GLU A 40 11.62 -21.64 5.02
N ALA A 41 11.29 -20.39 4.64
CA ALA A 41 12.15 -19.26 4.91
C ALA A 41 11.93 -18.89 6.38
N ALA A 42 13.01 -18.66 7.11
CA ALA A 42 12.93 -18.03 8.42
C ALA A 42 12.09 -16.76 8.28
N ALA A 43 11.07 -16.59 9.15
CA ALA A 43 10.17 -15.46 9.09
C ALA A 43 10.97 -14.18 8.96
N ALA A 44 10.90 -13.57 7.77
CA ALA A 44 11.57 -12.30 7.53
C ALA A 44 10.85 -11.24 8.36
N PHE A 45 11.61 -10.38 9.03
CA PHE A 45 11.04 -9.29 9.78
C PHE A 45 10.25 -8.37 8.81
N PRO A 46 9.01 -7.98 9.14
CA PRO A 46 8.26 -7.10 8.27
C PRO A 46 8.97 -5.76 8.14
N VAL A 47 9.33 -5.43 6.91
CA VAL A 47 9.92 -4.15 6.52
C VAL A 47 8.93 -3.49 5.58
N GLY A 48 8.59 -2.24 5.84
CA GLY A 48 7.56 -1.61 5.03
C GLY A 48 7.65 -0.10 4.98
N THR A 49 6.97 0.46 4.00
CA THR A 49 6.64 1.87 3.93
C THR A 49 5.19 2.06 4.32
N LEU A 50 4.95 3.10 5.09
CA LEU A 50 3.61 3.44 5.53
C LEU A 50 2.91 4.24 4.44
N GLN A 51 1.81 3.71 3.93
CA GLN A 51 0.88 4.50 3.15
C GLN A 51 -0.22 5.00 4.10
N MET A 52 -0.35 6.31 4.20
CA MET A 52 -1.45 6.93 4.93
C MET A 52 -2.76 6.75 4.15
N SER A 53 -3.34 5.57 4.26
CA SER A 53 -4.71 5.30 3.80
C SER A 53 -5.55 4.82 4.97
N ILE A 54 -6.73 5.39 5.10
CA ILE A 54 -7.71 5.02 6.11
C ILE A 54 -8.77 4.13 5.45
N PRO A 55 -9.08 2.93 5.98
CA PRO A 55 -8.48 2.26 7.14
C PRO A 55 -7.07 1.73 6.85
N GLN A 56 -6.22 1.77 7.88
CA GLN A 56 -4.87 1.19 7.78
C GLN A 56 -4.95 -0.29 8.12
N VAL A 57 -4.55 -1.14 7.18
CA VAL A 57 -4.41 -2.58 7.39
C VAL A 57 -2.94 -2.91 7.30
N MET A 58 -2.42 -3.53 8.35
CA MET A 58 -1.10 -4.12 8.36
C MET A 58 -1.22 -5.62 8.18
N ASP A 59 -0.44 -6.16 7.27
CA ASP A 59 -0.40 -7.59 6.98
C ASP A 59 1.00 -8.14 7.19
N THR A 60 1.08 -9.22 7.98
CA THR A 60 2.32 -9.92 8.28
C THR A 60 2.39 -11.31 7.64
N GLY A 61 1.40 -11.68 6.80
CA GLY A 61 1.28 -13.03 6.26
C GLY A 61 0.65 -14.04 7.22
N THR A 62 0.72 -13.82 8.54
CA THR A 62 0.07 -14.65 9.57
C THR A 62 -1.15 -13.98 10.19
N ALA A 63 -1.17 -12.67 10.20
CA ALA A 63 -2.25 -11.85 10.72
C ALA A 63 -2.29 -10.48 10.05
N SER A 64 -3.44 -9.83 10.09
CA SER A 64 -3.58 -8.40 9.79
C SER A 64 -4.07 -7.63 11.00
N VAL A 65 -3.69 -6.35 11.08
CA VAL A 65 -4.18 -5.40 12.07
C VAL A 65 -4.87 -4.26 11.35
N GLU A 66 -6.07 -3.94 11.79
CA GLU A 66 -6.94 -2.95 11.17
C GLU A 66 -7.47 -1.97 12.22
N ILE A 67 -7.47 -0.68 11.88
CA ILE A 67 -8.26 0.34 12.55
C ILE A 67 -9.51 0.59 11.71
N THR A 68 -10.67 0.34 12.28
CA THR A 68 -11.95 0.58 11.61
C THR A 68 -12.50 1.92 12.06
N PHE A 69 -12.64 2.87 11.11
CA PHE A 69 -13.23 4.17 11.39
C PHE A 69 -14.74 4.09 11.22
N THR A 70 -15.44 4.01 12.32
CA THR A 70 -16.92 3.94 12.35
C THR A 70 -17.57 5.30 12.56
N GLY A 71 -16.79 6.35 12.82
CA GLY A 71 -17.26 7.68 13.15
C GLY A 71 -17.68 7.82 14.62
N LEU A 72 -17.34 6.84 15.46
CA LEU A 72 -17.48 6.89 16.89
C LEU A 72 -16.29 7.64 17.53
N GLU A 73 -16.47 8.11 18.77
CA GLU A 73 -15.38 8.74 19.51
C GLU A 73 -14.29 7.72 19.90
N THR A 74 -14.68 6.45 20.04
CA THR A 74 -13.80 5.35 20.39
C THR A 74 -13.89 4.27 19.32
N GLU A 75 -12.74 3.87 18.79
CA GLU A 75 -12.65 2.88 17.72
C GLU A 75 -11.76 1.70 18.13
N PRO A 76 -12.13 0.47 17.76
CA PRO A 76 -11.31 -0.69 18.07
C PRO A 76 -10.13 -0.83 17.10
N ILE A 77 -8.97 -1.23 17.63
CA ILE A 77 -7.91 -1.87 16.86
C ILE A 77 -8.18 -3.37 16.86
N LEU A 78 -8.37 -3.91 15.66
CA LEU A 78 -8.72 -5.31 15.45
C LEU A 78 -7.54 -6.07 14.87
N LYS A 79 -7.29 -7.28 15.39
CA LYS A 79 -6.35 -8.25 14.81
C LYS A 79 -7.13 -9.41 14.24
N LEU A 80 -6.85 -9.77 13.00
CA LEU A 80 -7.35 -10.95 12.35
C LEU A 80 -6.22 -11.98 12.27
N ASP A 81 -6.41 -13.09 12.95
CA ASP A 81 -5.51 -14.25 12.91
C ASP A 81 -5.91 -15.14 11.73
N TYR A 82 -5.03 -15.33 10.77
CA TYR A 82 -5.35 -16.09 9.57
C TYR A 82 -5.46 -17.59 9.82
N ALA A 83 -4.64 -18.15 10.71
CA ALA A 83 -4.68 -19.57 11.03
C ALA A 83 -5.96 -19.94 11.78
N ALA A 84 -6.36 -19.11 12.75
CA ALA A 84 -7.59 -19.30 13.49
C ALA A 84 -8.85 -18.90 12.70
N GLY A 85 -8.72 -17.99 11.72
CA GLY A 85 -9.85 -17.44 10.98
C GLY A 85 -10.78 -16.58 11.82
N VAL A 86 -10.24 -15.89 12.83
CA VAL A 86 -11.00 -15.09 13.78
C VAL A 86 -10.43 -13.69 13.91
N GLN A 87 -11.32 -12.71 14.09
CA GLN A 87 -10.97 -11.33 14.38
C GLN A 87 -11.17 -11.05 15.87
N THR A 88 -10.17 -10.46 16.53
CA THR A 88 -10.20 -10.12 17.94
C THR A 88 -9.89 -8.64 18.15
N LYS A 89 -10.49 -8.03 19.15
CA LYS A 89 -10.15 -6.66 19.56
C LYS A 89 -8.88 -6.69 20.41
N LEU A 90 -7.87 -5.90 20.03
CA LEU A 90 -6.66 -5.68 20.82
C LEU A 90 -6.88 -4.61 21.89
N CYS A 91 -7.35 -3.44 21.46
CA CYS A 91 -7.67 -2.33 22.37
C CYS A 91 -8.65 -1.37 21.69
N ASP A 92 -9.06 -0.33 22.42
CA ASP A 92 -9.78 0.81 21.88
C ASP A 92 -8.84 2.02 21.78
N ILE A 93 -9.02 2.84 20.74
CA ILE A 93 -8.38 4.13 20.58
C ILE A 93 -9.42 5.24 20.70
N ASP A 94 -9.02 6.36 21.30
CA ASP A 94 -9.88 7.53 21.51
C ASP A 94 -9.62 8.56 20.40
N LEU A 95 -10.39 8.49 19.32
CA LEU A 95 -10.27 9.41 18.18
C LEU A 95 -10.65 10.86 18.51
N SER A 96 -11.30 11.11 19.64
CA SER A 96 -11.55 12.47 20.12
C SER A 96 -10.26 13.17 20.57
N ARG A 97 -9.21 12.39 20.85
CA ARG A 97 -7.90 12.85 21.32
C ARG A 97 -6.74 12.46 20.43
N GLN A 98 -6.87 11.37 19.68
CA GLN A 98 -5.80 10.73 18.94
C GLN A 98 -6.10 10.78 17.45
N ILE A 99 -5.34 11.56 16.70
CA ILE A 99 -5.39 11.57 15.25
C ILE A 99 -4.40 10.52 14.76
N PRO A 100 -4.85 9.42 14.15
CA PRO A 100 -3.97 8.38 13.64
C PRO A 100 -2.97 8.95 12.63
N VAL A 101 -1.70 8.62 12.81
CA VAL A 101 -0.62 8.97 11.89
C VAL A 101 -0.12 7.74 11.17
N ALA A 102 0.20 6.70 11.93
CA ALA A 102 0.72 5.46 11.40
C ALA A 102 0.39 4.28 12.32
N ILE A 103 0.24 3.11 11.74
CA ILE A 103 0.19 1.85 12.45
C ILE A 103 1.14 0.88 11.77
N MET A 104 1.91 0.14 12.55
CA MET A 104 2.87 -0.84 12.05
C MET A 104 3.00 -1.99 13.02
N GLN A 105 3.61 -3.07 12.58
CA GLN A 105 3.90 -4.21 13.44
C GLN A 105 5.41 -4.37 13.59
N HIS A 106 5.84 -4.44 14.84
CA HIS A 106 7.21 -4.72 15.24
C HIS A 106 7.24 -6.01 16.05
N GLY A 107 7.67 -7.12 15.46
CA GLY A 107 7.52 -8.44 16.05
C GLY A 107 6.05 -8.75 16.32
N ASP A 108 5.72 -9.10 17.57
CA ASP A 108 4.34 -9.35 18.01
C ASP A 108 3.61 -8.09 18.52
N THR A 109 4.30 -6.95 18.55
CA THR A 109 3.75 -5.66 19.05
C THR A 109 3.21 -4.83 17.91
N VAL A 110 2.03 -4.25 18.11
CA VAL A 110 1.47 -3.24 17.21
C VAL A 110 1.93 -1.88 17.69
N GLU A 111 2.57 -1.13 16.82
CA GLU A 111 3.06 0.22 17.09
C GLU A 111 2.13 1.23 16.44
N TYR A 112 1.44 2.02 17.26
CA TYR A 112 0.47 3.01 16.85
C TYR A 112 0.98 4.42 17.13
N PHE A 113 1.15 5.20 16.06
CA PHE A 113 1.57 6.60 16.13
C PHE A 113 0.37 7.51 15.95
N TRP A 114 0.29 8.55 16.77
CA TRP A 114 -0.81 9.50 16.71
C TRP A 114 -0.39 10.92 17.13
N ASP A 115 -1.12 11.90 16.61
CA ASP A 115 -1.02 13.32 16.95
C ASP A 115 -2.27 13.71 17.74
N SER A 116 -2.18 14.74 18.56
CA SER A 116 -3.36 15.29 19.26
C SER A 116 -3.78 16.62 18.64
N GLU A 117 -5.07 16.76 18.34
CA GLU A 117 -5.60 17.95 17.73
C GLU A 117 -5.34 19.20 18.59
N GLY A 118 -4.71 20.22 17.98
CA GLY A 118 -4.40 21.50 18.66
C GLY A 118 -3.29 21.45 19.70
N SER A 119 -2.63 20.32 19.89
CA SER A 119 -1.51 20.11 20.79
C SER A 119 -0.19 20.01 19.99
N THR A 120 0.93 20.14 20.71
CA THR A 120 2.27 19.82 20.20
C THR A 120 2.70 18.42 20.64
N VAL A 121 1.79 17.64 21.20
CA VAL A 121 2.07 16.29 21.69
C VAL A 121 1.94 15.32 20.52
N PHE A 122 3.03 14.63 20.26
CA PHE A 122 3.11 13.47 19.40
C PHE A 122 3.31 12.25 20.29
N ALA A 123 2.67 11.14 19.99
CA ALA A 123 2.78 9.97 20.83
C ALA A 123 2.85 8.67 20.02
N HIS A 124 3.44 7.71 20.63
CA HIS A 124 3.58 6.35 20.20
C HIS A 124 2.97 5.42 21.24
N THR A 125 2.17 4.49 20.82
CA THR A 125 1.50 3.52 21.66
C THR A 125 1.87 2.12 21.20
N ALA A 126 2.59 1.38 22.05
CA ALA A 126 2.89 -0.04 21.82
C ALA A 126 1.78 -0.91 22.40
N ILE A 127 1.17 -1.75 21.56
CA ILE A 127 0.08 -2.65 21.91
C ILE A 127 0.59 -4.07 21.79
N ARG A 128 0.69 -4.78 22.91
CA ARG A 128 1.23 -6.15 22.96
C ARG A 128 0.14 -7.19 22.67
N PRO A 129 0.52 -8.45 22.34
CA PRO A 129 -0.43 -9.53 22.05
C PRO A 129 -1.40 -9.85 23.17
N ASP A 130 -1.03 -9.58 24.42
CA ASP A 130 -1.87 -9.75 25.60
C ASP A 130 -2.86 -8.61 25.83
N GLY A 131 -2.88 -7.60 24.93
CA GLY A 131 -3.72 -6.41 25.03
C GLY A 131 -3.17 -5.35 25.96
N SER A 132 -1.99 -5.54 26.56
CA SER A 132 -1.36 -4.49 27.36
C SER A 132 -0.87 -3.36 26.45
N VAL A 133 -1.06 -2.13 26.93
CA VAL A 133 -0.79 -0.90 26.19
C VAL A 133 0.26 -0.08 26.93
N GLU A 134 1.28 0.37 26.22
CA GLU A 134 2.29 1.28 26.75
C GLU A 134 2.37 2.51 25.85
N GLU A 135 2.13 3.69 26.44
CA GLU A 135 2.16 4.98 25.73
C GLU A 135 3.44 5.73 26.03
N GLN A 136 4.08 6.27 25.01
CA GLN A 136 5.26 7.10 25.11
C GLN A 136 5.04 8.40 24.35
N THR A 137 5.27 9.54 25.03
CA THR A 137 5.27 10.85 24.38
C THR A 137 6.57 11.01 23.56
N ILE A 138 6.41 11.44 22.32
CA ILE A 138 7.52 11.79 21.44
C ILE A 138 7.72 13.30 21.50
N PRO A 139 8.94 13.80 21.83
CA PRO A 139 9.16 15.22 22.08
C PRO A 139 9.09 16.11 20.84
N GLU A 140 9.15 15.52 19.67
CA GLU A 140 9.11 16.22 18.39
C GLU A 140 8.06 15.60 17.46
N LYS A 141 7.66 16.32 16.41
CA LYS A 141 6.80 15.77 15.37
C LYS A 141 7.52 14.66 14.63
N PHE A 142 6.88 13.50 14.55
CA PHE A 142 7.43 12.30 13.94
C PHE A 142 6.37 11.61 13.09
N TYR A 143 6.54 11.60 11.78
CA TYR A 143 5.62 11.00 10.81
C TYR A 143 6.31 9.84 10.08
N PRO A 144 6.43 8.67 10.74
CA PRO A 144 7.20 7.58 10.15
C PRO A 144 6.63 7.15 8.81
N ASN A 145 7.50 7.02 7.82
CA ASN A 145 7.15 6.56 6.49
C ASN A 145 7.94 5.33 6.04
N PHE A 146 8.85 4.87 6.89
CA PHE A 146 9.58 3.62 6.74
C PHE A 146 9.87 3.02 8.12
N TYR A 147 10.04 1.69 8.19
CA TYR A 147 10.47 1.00 9.40
C TYR A 147 11.21 -0.29 9.06
N ASP A 148 12.06 -0.72 9.99
CA ASP A 148 12.75 -2.00 9.98
C ASP A 148 12.70 -2.68 11.36
N GLU A 149 13.46 -3.76 11.54
CA GLU A 149 13.51 -4.49 12.82
C GLU A 149 14.12 -3.66 13.97
N TYR A 150 14.80 -2.56 13.68
CA TYR A 150 15.52 -1.76 14.69
C TYR A 150 14.83 -0.43 14.99
N ALA A 151 14.09 0.14 14.04
CA ALA A 151 13.59 1.49 14.19
C ALA A 151 12.43 1.83 13.24
N ALA A 152 11.68 2.88 13.58
CA ALA A 152 10.88 3.63 12.64
C ALA A 152 11.64 4.89 12.16
N TYR A 153 11.38 5.29 10.91
CA TYR A 153 12.07 6.40 10.27
C TYR A 153 11.05 7.38 9.66
N ASP A 154 11.29 8.66 9.95
CA ASP A 154 10.64 9.79 9.25
C ASP A 154 11.68 10.39 8.29
N ILE A 155 11.52 10.12 7.00
CA ILE A 155 12.41 10.58 5.92
C ILE A 155 11.72 11.72 5.21
N TRP A 156 12.14 12.95 5.49
CA TRP A 156 11.49 14.14 4.98
C TRP A 156 12.45 15.30 4.70
N GLY A 157 12.27 15.95 3.56
CA GLY A 157 13.03 17.16 3.19
C GLY A 157 14.54 16.89 3.09
N THR A 158 15.30 17.27 4.09
CA THR A 158 16.75 17.12 4.15
C THR A 158 17.23 16.28 5.33
N ALA A 159 16.30 15.60 6.02
CA ALA A 159 16.59 14.87 7.24
C ALA A 159 15.94 13.49 7.25
N CYS A 160 16.58 12.58 7.98
CA CYS A 160 16.03 11.30 8.39
C CYS A 160 16.02 11.28 9.92
N THR A 161 14.85 11.22 10.52
CA THR A 161 14.69 11.05 11.96
C THR A 161 14.37 9.59 12.25
N ARG A 162 15.09 8.99 13.18
CA ARG A 162 14.98 7.58 13.57
C ARG A 162 14.49 7.49 15.00
N LEU A 163 13.44 6.71 15.23
CA LEU A 163 12.98 6.26 16.54
C LEU A 163 13.45 4.83 16.75
N ASP A 164 14.34 4.62 17.69
CA ASP A 164 14.86 3.30 18.05
C ASP A 164 13.85 2.51 18.89
N TRP A 165 13.47 1.31 18.46
CA TRP A 165 12.46 0.49 19.15
C TRP A 165 12.86 0.06 20.56
N GLN A 166 14.17 -0.17 20.76
CA GLN A 166 14.65 -0.69 22.02
C GLN A 166 14.78 0.40 23.09
N THR A 167 15.24 1.58 22.68
CA THR A 167 15.56 2.67 23.62
C THR A 167 14.49 3.75 23.66
N GLY A 168 13.64 3.85 22.63
CA GLY A 168 12.70 4.96 22.45
C GLY A 168 13.38 6.29 22.13
N GLU A 169 14.68 6.28 21.79
CA GLU A 169 15.44 7.49 21.52
C GLU A 169 15.22 7.97 20.07
N LEU A 170 14.98 9.26 19.93
CA LEU A 170 14.96 9.93 18.63
C LEU A 170 16.35 10.45 18.27
N THR A 171 16.79 10.13 17.07
CA THR A 171 18.03 10.67 16.49
C THR A 171 17.77 11.19 15.09
N THR A 172 18.30 12.36 14.75
CA THR A 172 18.13 12.97 13.44
C THR A 172 19.48 13.11 12.75
N ALA A 173 19.55 12.63 11.51
CA ALA A 173 20.68 12.79 10.63
C ALA A 173 20.28 13.58 9.38
N SER A 174 21.20 14.39 8.86
CA SER A 174 21.01 14.99 7.54
C SER A 174 21.09 13.91 6.47
N LEU A 175 20.21 13.97 5.49
CA LEU A 175 20.28 13.09 4.33
C LEU A 175 21.56 13.32 3.56
N PRO A 176 22.19 12.28 2.98
CA PRO A 176 23.44 12.41 2.20
C PRO A 176 23.20 13.03 0.81
N PHE A 177 21.99 13.51 0.54
CA PHE A 177 21.55 14.10 -0.72
C PHE A 177 20.61 15.27 -0.47
N VAL A 178 20.27 15.98 -1.53
CA VAL A 178 19.31 17.10 -1.54
C VAL A 178 18.14 16.82 -2.47
N GLN A 179 17.08 17.60 -2.32
CA GLN A 179 15.92 17.58 -3.23
C GLN A 179 15.20 16.22 -3.29
N LEU A 180 14.94 15.64 -2.10
CA LEU A 180 14.02 14.52 -1.98
C LEU A 180 12.67 14.89 -2.64
N ASP A 181 12.22 14.06 -3.57
CA ASP A 181 10.93 14.18 -4.24
C ASP A 181 9.88 13.32 -3.53
N SER A 182 10.15 12.01 -3.40
CA SER A 182 9.22 11.09 -2.76
C SER A 182 9.94 9.89 -2.13
N VAL A 183 9.35 9.35 -1.07
CA VAL A 183 9.63 8.02 -0.53
C VAL A 183 8.64 7.06 -1.16
N LEU A 184 9.12 6.06 -1.91
CA LEU A 184 8.28 5.19 -2.72
C LEU A 184 7.91 3.88 -2.03
N GLY A 185 8.87 3.21 -1.39
CA GLY A 185 8.62 1.94 -0.74
C GLY A 185 9.87 1.19 -0.30
N ALA A 186 9.67 0.10 0.42
CA ALA A 186 10.73 -0.78 0.89
C ALA A 186 11.34 -1.61 -0.24
N VAL A 187 12.66 -1.87 -0.16
CA VAL A 187 13.39 -2.84 -0.98
C VAL A 187 14.39 -3.57 -0.05
N GLY A 188 13.98 -4.68 0.54
CA GLY A 188 14.72 -5.28 1.65
C GLY A 188 14.78 -4.33 2.85
N SER A 189 15.94 -4.17 3.45
CA SER A 189 16.18 -3.22 4.54
C SER A 189 16.41 -1.77 4.08
N ARG A 190 16.26 -1.48 2.80
CA ARG A 190 16.47 -0.16 2.20
C ARG A 190 15.17 0.46 1.71
N VAL A 191 15.21 1.75 1.47
CA VAL A 191 14.08 2.53 0.96
C VAL A 191 14.36 2.94 -0.48
N LEU A 192 13.44 2.64 -1.39
CA LEU A 192 13.43 3.26 -2.70
C LEU A 192 12.81 4.66 -2.57
N LEU A 193 13.56 5.64 -3.02
CA LEU A 193 13.10 7.04 -3.04
C LEU A 193 13.43 7.69 -4.38
N THR A 194 12.85 8.85 -4.63
CA THR A 194 13.18 9.67 -5.79
C THR A 194 13.73 11.01 -5.38
N ARG A 195 14.64 11.53 -6.22
CA ARG A 195 15.22 12.86 -6.10
C ARG A 195 15.06 13.62 -7.40
N ILE A 196 15.02 14.96 -7.27
CA ILE A 196 15.09 15.85 -8.43
C ILE A 196 16.56 16.20 -8.65
N VAL A 197 17.09 15.85 -9.82
CA VAL A 197 18.44 16.21 -10.24
C VAL A 197 18.35 17.26 -11.33
N SER A 198 18.84 18.47 -11.02
CA SER A 198 18.78 19.63 -11.90
C SER A 198 20.08 20.42 -11.85
N ASP A 199 20.51 20.91 -13.02
CA ASP A 199 21.64 21.86 -13.14
C ASP A 199 21.31 23.25 -12.58
N THR A 200 20.03 23.55 -12.43
CA THR A 200 19.53 24.81 -11.91
C THR A 200 18.88 24.58 -10.55
N PRO A 201 19.23 25.38 -9.52
CA PRO A 201 18.56 25.26 -8.23
C PRO A 201 17.04 25.42 -8.35
N LEU A 202 16.30 24.58 -7.63
CA LEU A 202 14.84 24.69 -7.60
C LEU A 202 14.43 26.01 -6.95
N PRO A 203 13.55 26.81 -7.58
CA PRO A 203 13.06 28.05 -7.02
C PRO A 203 12.27 27.75 -5.74
N GLN A 204 12.50 28.58 -4.72
CA GLN A 204 11.86 28.46 -3.41
C GLN A 204 10.79 29.55 -3.24
N GLY A 205 9.71 29.22 -2.53
CA GLY A 205 8.66 30.17 -2.15
C GLY A 205 7.42 30.15 -3.06
N GLU A 206 6.35 30.79 -2.60
CA GLU A 206 5.08 30.91 -3.31
C GLU A 206 5.22 31.81 -4.56
N GLY A 207 4.47 31.49 -5.61
CA GLY A 207 4.42 32.28 -6.86
C GLY A 207 5.52 31.98 -7.87
N ASN A 208 6.33 30.96 -7.64
CA ASN A 208 7.41 30.54 -8.56
C ASN A 208 7.03 29.31 -9.42
N GLU A 209 5.75 29.00 -9.56
CA GLU A 209 5.25 27.76 -10.19
C GLU A 209 5.71 27.62 -11.64
N GLU A 210 5.62 28.70 -12.45
CA GLU A 210 6.09 28.68 -13.85
C GLU A 210 7.61 28.47 -13.95
N MET A 211 8.36 29.07 -13.02
CA MET A 211 9.80 28.93 -12.99
C MET A 211 10.21 27.52 -12.51
N LEU A 212 9.48 26.96 -11.54
CA LEU A 212 9.64 25.58 -11.08
C LEU A 212 9.37 24.61 -12.22
N ASP A 213 8.23 24.77 -12.93
CA ASP A 213 7.89 23.92 -14.06
C ASP A 213 8.96 23.96 -15.15
N ALA A 214 9.47 25.14 -15.47
CA ALA A 214 10.54 25.31 -16.46
C ALA A 214 11.86 24.61 -16.05
N VAL A 215 12.18 24.57 -14.75
CA VAL A 215 13.34 23.83 -14.25
C VAL A 215 13.08 22.34 -14.31
N LEU A 216 11.91 21.88 -13.87
CA LEU A 216 11.54 20.46 -13.84
C LEU A 216 11.48 19.83 -15.25
N GLN A 217 11.11 20.61 -16.28
CA GLN A 217 11.13 20.15 -17.68
C GLN A 217 12.54 19.74 -18.17
N ASN A 218 13.59 20.29 -17.55
CA ASN A 218 14.98 19.98 -17.89
C ASN A 218 15.68 19.16 -16.79
N SER A 219 14.95 18.65 -15.83
CA SER A 219 15.46 17.87 -14.70
C SER A 219 15.29 16.37 -14.94
N LEU A 220 16.07 15.59 -14.20
CA LEU A 220 15.91 14.14 -14.09
C LEU A 220 15.23 13.82 -12.76
N ARG A 221 14.41 12.77 -12.76
CA ARG A 221 14.00 12.04 -11.58
C ARG A 221 14.96 10.88 -11.42
N GLU A 222 15.76 10.91 -10.37
CA GLU A 222 16.69 9.85 -10.03
C GLU A 222 16.05 8.95 -8.98
N TYR A 223 16.10 7.64 -9.20
CA TYR A 223 15.61 6.61 -8.28
C TYR A 223 16.82 6.02 -7.55
N ASP A 224 16.76 6.10 -6.24
CA ASP A 224 17.85 5.69 -5.38
C ASP A 224 17.39 4.72 -4.29
N LEU A 225 18.27 3.81 -3.90
CA LEU A 225 18.14 3.01 -2.69
C LEU A 225 18.89 3.70 -1.56
N TYR A 226 18.14 4.17 -0.58
CA TYR A 226 18.65 4.77 0.64
C TYR A 226 18.66 3.75 1.76
N ASP A 227 19.78 3.63 2.46
CA ASP A 227 19.93 2.82 3.65
C ASP A 227 19.92 3.75 4.88
N PRO A 228 18.82 3.78 5.65
CA PRO A 228 18.74 4.68 6.80
C PRO A 228 19.65 4.26 7.97
N ALA A 229 20.03 2.99 8.07
CA ALA A 229 20.91 2.51 9.13
C ALA A 229 22.35 3.00 8.96
N THR A 230 22.83 3.08 7.71
CA THR A 230 24.19 3.54 7.38
C THR A 230 24.23 4.96 6.83
N ASN A 231 23.07 5.57 6.60
CA ASN A 231 22.91 6.88 5.96
C ASN A 231 23.62 6.96 4.61
N THR A 232 23.48 5.93 3.79
CA THR A 232 24.11 5.83 2.47
C THR A 232 23.08 5.71 1.37
N ILE A 233 23.45 6.12 0.15
CA ILE A 233 22.59 6.13 -1.02
C ILE A 233 23.27 5.44 -2.20
N GLU A 234 22.51 4.70 -2.97
CA GLU A 234 22.94 4.01 -4.19
C GLU A 234 21.96 4.33 -5.31
N LYS A 235 22.46 4.92 -6.40
CA LYS A 235 21.64 5.18 -7.58
C LYS A 235 21.23 3.89 -8.26
N VAL A 236 19.94 3.77 -8.60
CA VAL A 236 19.38 2.64 -9.34
C VAL A 236 19.26 2.98 -10.83
N PHE A 237 18.51 4.02 -11.16
CA PHE A 237 18.33 4.56 -12.50
C PHE A 237 17.86 6.02 -12.45
N ASP A 238 17.74 6.65 -13.61
CA ASP A 238 17.10 7.94 -13.78
C ASP A 238 16.20 7.98 -15.01
N GLU A 239 15.31 8.96 -15.04
CA GLU A 239 14.46 9.27 -16.18
C GLU A 239 14.17 10.77 -16.23
N PRO A 240 13.69 11.32 -17.37
CA PRO A 240 13.19 12.71 -17.39
C PRO A 240 12.13 12.91 -16.30
N TYR A 241 12.18 14.04 -15.58
CA TYR A 241 11.23 14.32 -14.50
C TYR A 241 9.80 14.30 -15.02
N TYR A 242 9.55 14.91 -16.18
CA TYR A 242 8.30 14.74 -16.91
C TYR A 242 8.48 13.70 -18.03
N PRO A 243 7.64 12.68 -18.09
CA PRO A 243 7.64 11.73 -19.18
C PRO A 243 7.28 12.44 -20.50
N GLU A 244 7.70 11.85 -21.64
CA GLU A 244 7.34 12.37 -22.98
C GLU A 244 5.81 12.41 -23.16
N ASP A 245 5.10 11.38 -22.69
CA ASP A 245 3.65 11.37 -22.59
C ASP A 245 3.23 11.78 -21.18
N ARG A 246 2.77 13.03 -21.01
CA ARG A 246 2.27 13.55 -19.73
C ARG A 246 0.98 12.88 -19.22
N ASN A 247 0.39 12.00 -20.01
CA ASN A 247 -0.76 11.19 -19.58
C ASN A 247 -0.32 9.87 -18.89
N GLU A 248 0.98 9.58 -18.83
CA GLU A 248 1.50 8.43 -18.12
C GLU A 248 1.82 8.76 -16.67
N ILE A 249 1.29 7.93 -15.76
CA ILE A 249 1.57 7.98 -14.34
C ILE A 249 2.25 6.67 -13.95
N LYS A 250 3.48 6.77 -13.42
CA LYS A 250 4.25 5.63 -12.92
C LYS A 250 4.18 5.56 -11.40
N SER A 251 3.83 4.39 -10.85
CA SER A 251 3.74 4.12 -9.42
C SER A 251 4.58 2.90 -9.06
N TYR A 252 5.39 3.00 -8.01
CA TYR A 252 6.11 1.85 -7.48
C TYR A 252 5.13 0.91 -6.78
N LEU A 253 5.27 -0.40 -7.03
CA LEU A 253 4.37 -1.44 -6.51
C LEU A 253 5.05 -2.39 -5.53
N GLY A 254 6.37 -2.50 -5.60
CA GLY A 254 7.14 -3.42 -4.77
C GLY A 254 8.31 -4.03 -5.52
N TYR A 255 8.95 -5.00 -4.90
CA TYR A 255 10.09 -5.72 -5.49
C TYR A 255 9.95 -7.23 -5.31
N CYS A 256 10.65 -7.98 -6.17
CA CYS A 256 10.86 -9.42 -6.00
C CYS A 256 12.28 -9.78 -6.48
N GLY A 257 13.11 -10.27 -5.59
CA GLY A 257 14.52 -10.49 -5.87
C GLY A 257 15.23 -9.19 -6.30
N ASP A 258 15.87 -9.21 -7.47
CA ASP A 258 16.57 -8.03 -8.03
C ASP A 258 15.68 -7.13 -8.88
N LYS A 259 14.42 -7.46 -9.06
CA LYS A 259 13.49 -6.67 -9.87
C LYS A 259 12.65 -5.72 -9.02
N LEU A 260 12.55 -4.47 -9.48
CA LEU A 260 11.61 -3.47 -9.00
C LEU A 260 10.41 -3.45 -9.94
N TYR A 261 9.20 -3.41 -9.41
CA TYR A 261 7.97 -3.43 -10.20
C TYR A 261 7.25 -2.09 -10.12
N PHE A 262 6.79 -1.62 -11.27
CA PHE A 262 6.05 -0.38 -11.40
C PHE A 262 4.79 -0.60 -12.20
N GLY A 263 3.73 0.09 -11.77
CA GLY A 263 2.51 0.24 -12.55
C GLY A 263 2.58 1.52 -13.37
N VAL A 264 2.37 1.42 -14.68
CA VAL A 264 2.23 2.56 -15.58
C VAL A 264 0.78 2.66 -16.01
N THR A 265 0.12 3.75 -15.63
CA THR A 265 -1.25 4.06 -16.02
C THR A 265 -1.24 5.12 -17.10
N CYS A 266 -1.81 4.80 -18.28
CA CYS A 266 -2.08 5.79 -19.31
C CYS A 266 -3.52 6.31 -19.17
N THR A 267 -3.68 7.64 -19.10
CA THR A 267 -4.98 8.30 -19.04
C THR A 267 -5.32 8.95 -20.38
N ASP A 268 -6.58 9.31 -20.62
CA ASP A 268 -6.96 10.03 -21.83
C ASP A 268 -6.75 11.55 -21.73
N GLY A 269 -6.20 12.01 -20.61
CA GLY A 269 -5.96 13.43 -20.34
C GLY A 269 -7.21 14.30 -20.16
N ALA A 270 -8.36 13.83 -20.63
CA ALA A 270 -9.62 14.57 -20.56
C ALA A 270 -10.51 14.16 -19.39
N SER A 271 -10.49 12.89 -19.01
CA SER A 271 -11.42 12.32 -18.01
C SER A 271 -10.72 11.76 -16.77
N ALA A 272 -9.41 11.77 -16.71
CA ALA A 272 -8.61 11.07 -15.67
C ALA A 272 -8.94 9.55 -15.54
N LEU A 273 -9.71 8.99 -16.47
CA LEU A 273 -9.95 7.56 -16.55
C LEU A 273 -8.73 6.89 -17.17
N SER A 274 -8.22 5.87 -16.52
CA SER A 274 -7.15 5.08 -17.11
C SER A 274 -7.71 4.25 -18.27
N ARG A 275 -6.94 4.18 -19.35
CA ARG A 275 -7.28 3.39 -20.54
C ARG A 275 -6.42 2.16 -20.69
N LYS A 276 -5.22 2.22 -20.14
CA LYS A 276 -4.27 1.13 -20.14
C LYS A 276 -3.48 1.13 -18.85
N ASN A 277 -3.39 -0.02 -18.22
CA ASN A 277 -2.48 -0.29 -17.13
C ASN A 277 -1.41 -1.28 -17.61
N THR A 278 -0.16 -0.93 -17.41
CA THR A 278 0.98 -1.78 -17.78
C THR A 278 1.82 -2.03 -16.54
N LEU A 279 2.04 -3.29 -16.20
CA LEU A 279 3.02 -3.70 -15.22
C LEU A 279 4.37 -3.80 -15.90
N VAL A 280 5.35 -3.07 -15.40
CA VAL A 280 6.73 -3.12 -15.89
C VAL A 280 7.67 -3.48 -14.75
N SER A 281 8.78 -4.11 -15.05
CA SER A 281 9.85 -4.37 -14.10
C SER A 281 11.16 -3.75 -14.56
N TYR A 282 11.97 -3.33 -13.58
CA TYR A 282 13.36 -2.93 -13.77
C TYR A 282 14.27 -3.93 -13.07
N ASP A 283 15.12 -4.61 -13.84
CA ASP A 283 16.14 -5.51 -13.32
C ASP A 283 17.37 -4.69 -12.92
N ARG A 284 17.65 -4.61 -11.60
CA ARG A 284 18.75 -3.83 -11.05
C ARG A 284 20.13 -4.36 -11.45
N THR A 285 20.24 -5.66 -11.67
CA THR A 285 21.50 -6.30 -12.05
C THR A 285 21.80 -6.09 -13.53
N ALA A 286 20.78 -6.24 -14.38
CA ALA A 286 20.92 -6.08 -15.82
C ALA A 286 20.82 -4.61 -16.28
N GLY A 287 20.22 -3.73 -15.46
CA GLY A 287 19.95 -2.33 -15.81
C GLY A 287 18.92 -2.18 -16.93
N THR A 288 17.92 -3.09 -17.00
CA THR A 288 16.98 -3.16 -18.13
C THR A 288 15.53 -3.18 -17.67
N TRP A 289 14.68 -2.54 -18.48
CA TRP A 289 13.23 -2.57 -18.32
C TRP A 289 12.60 -3.72 -19.09
N GLN A 290 11.52 -4.27 -18.56
CA GLN A 290 10.69 -5.29 -19.19
C GLN A 290 9.21 -4.99 -18.94
N GLU A 291 8.39 -5.06 -20.00
CA GLU A 291 6.93 -5.12 -19.85
C GLU A 291 6.55 -6.55 -19.44
N GLU A 292 5.88 -6.69 -18.30
CA GLU A 292 5.45 -7.98 -17.76
C GLU A 292 4.03 -8.32 -18.22
N CYS A 293 3.12 -7.37 -18.12
CA CYS A 293 1.71 -7.57 -18.47
C CYS A 293 1.01 -6.23 -18.70
N SER A 294 -0.01 -6.21 -19.56
CA SER A 294 -0.88 -5.05 -19.72
C SER A 294 -2.35 -5.43 -19.76
N ALA A 295 -3.21 -4.48 -19.37
CA ALA A 295 -4.66 -4.57 -19.46
C ALA A 295 -5.22 -3.24 -19.95
N GLU A 296 -6.28 -3.29 -20.77
CA GLU A 296 -6.92 -2.13 -21.38
C GLU A 296 -8.43 -2.20 -21.18
N GLY A 297 -9.12 -1.05 -21.10
CA GLY A 297 -10.57 -0.95 -20.97
C GLY A 297 -11.04 0.42 -20.53
N GLU A 298 -12.33 0.54 -20.23
CA GLU A 298 -12.95 1.80 -19.82
C GLU A 298 -13.11 1.94 -18.29
N ASP A 299 -12.96 0.84 -17.51
CA ASP A 299 -13.30 0.76 -16.09
C ASP A 299 -12.09 0.58 -15.18
N VAL A 300 -10.95 1.17 -15.50
CA VAL A 300 -9.73 0.96 -14.73
C VAL A 300 -9.65 1.81 -13.50
N CYS A 301 -9.23 1.20 -12.43
CA CYS A 301 -9.13 1.83 -11.12
C CYS A 301 -7.72 1.86 -10.51
N GLY A 302 -6.67 1.51 -11.24
CA GLY A 302 -5.30 1.51 -10.72
C GLY A 302 -4.75 0.13 -10.41
N PHE A 303 -3.61 0.09 -9.70
CA PHE A 303 -2.92 -1.14 -9.31
C PHE A 303 -3.12 -1.42 -7.82
N TRP A 304 -3.28 -2.70 -7.46
CA TRP A 304 -3.27 -3.17 -6.07
C TRP A 304 -2.20 -4.24 -5.94
N PRO A 305 -1.04 -3.89 -5.35
CA PRO A 305 0.02 -4.83 -5.07
C PRO A 305 -0.26 -5.63 -3.80
N PHE A 306 0.11 -6.91 -3.81
CA PHE A 306 0.10 -7.80 -2.66
C PHE A 306 1.46 -8.42 -2.48
N SER A 307 2.04 -8.17 -1.34
CA SER A 307 3.36 -8.69 -0.95
C SER A 307 3.22 -9.76 0.12
N LEU A 308 4.18 -10.67 0.16
CA LEU A 308 4.37 -11.63 1.23
C LEU A 308 5.86 -11.67 1.54
N ASP A 309 6.24 -11.66 2.82
CA ASP A 309 7.64 -11.55 3.26
C ASP A 309 8.38 -10.35 2.64
N GLY A 310 7.68 -9.23 2.54
CA GLY A 310 8.19 -8.00 1.96
C GLY A 310 8.37 -8.03 0.44
N GLN A 311 8.14 -9.17 -0.22
CA GLN A 311 8.30 -9.30 -1.67
C GLN A 311 6.97 -9.31 -2.39
N LEU A 312 6.88 -8.59 -3.50
CA LEU A 312 5.70 -8.54 -4.34
C LEU A 312 5.41 -9.93 -4.92
N LYS A 313 4.17 -10.41 -4.78
CA LYS A 313 3.72 -11.73 -5.22
C LYS A 313 2.59 -11.65 -6.24
N LEU A 314 1.67 -10.74 -6.05
CA LEU A 314 0.46 -10.63 -6.85
C LEU A 314 0.12 -9.15 -7.08
N VAL A 315 -0.37 -8.83 -8.27
CA VAL A 315 -0.86 -7.48 -8.60
C VAL A 315 -2.22 -7.61 -9.26
N VAL A 316 -3.23 -6.89 -8.74
CA VAL A 316 -4.44 -6.61 -9.51
C VAL A 316 -4.12 -5.47 -10.47
N LEU A 317 -4.22 -5.72 -11.78
CA LEU A 317 -3.97 -4.74 -12.83
C LEU A 317 -5.24 -4.03 -13.27
N TRP A 318 -6.37 -4.72 -13.15
CA TRP A 318 -7.62 -4.30 -13.75
C TRP A 318 -8.81 -4.80 -12.97
N ARG A 319 -9.83 -3.95 -12.84
CA ARG A 319 -11.09 -4.29 -12.20
C ARG A 319 -12.24 -3.86 -13.10
N THR A 320 -13.14 -4.77 -13.36
CA THR A 320 -14.49 -4.49 -13.87
C THR A 320 -15.49 -4.64 -12.72
N LYS A 321 -16.78 -4.49 -12.98
CA LYS A 321 -17.83 -4.72 -11.95
C LYS A 321 -17.95 -6.18 -11.50
N ASP A 322 -17.46 -7.13 -12.32
CA ASP A 322 -17.66 -8.58 -12.12
C ASP A 322 -16.37 -9.42 -12.26
N THR A 323 -15.24 -8.78 -12.61
CA THR A 323 -13.98 -9.49 -12.86
C THR A 323 -12.78 -8.66 -12.41
N LEU A 324 -11.77 -9.35 -11.86
CA LEU A 324 -10.44 -8.81 -11.62
C LEU A 324 -9.44 -9.47 -12.56
N THR A 325 -8.55 -8.69 -13.15
CA THR A 325 -7.36 -9.20 -13.84
C THR A 325 -6.17 -9.11 -12.90
N LEU A 326 -5.54 -10.26 -12.62
CA LEU A 326 -4.39 -10.37 -11.74
C LEU A 326 -3.17 -10.88 -12.50
N TYR A 327 -2.00 -10.50 -12.01
CA TYR A 327 -0.72 -11.02 -12.48
C TYR A 327 0.08 -11.58 -11.31
N SER A 328 0.51 -12.83 -11.42
CA SER A 328 1.37 -13.47 -10.43
C SER A 328 2.83 -13.26 -10.82
N ILE A 329 3.61 -12.70 -9.90
CA ILE A 329 5.04 -12.44 -10.08
C ILE A 329 5.82 -13.76 -10.14
N ASP A 330 5.45 -14.74 -9.31
CA ASP A 330 6.20 -15.98 -9.15
C ASP A 330 6.23 -16.84 -10.42
N ASN A 331 5.16 -16.85 -11.20
CA ASN A 331 5.05 -17.67 -12.40
C ASN A 331 4.83 -16.90 -13.71
N GLY A 332 4.73 -15.56 -13.65
CA GLY A 332 4.50 -14.72 -14.82
C GLY A 332 3.15 -14.93 -15.50
N ALA A 333 2.16 -15.46 -14.79
CA ALA A 333 0.85 -15.79 -15.35
C ALA A 333 -0.18 -14.71 -15.04
N ARG A 334 -1.07 -14.47 -16.01
CA ARG A 334 -2.25 -13.63 -15.90
C ARG A 334 -3.47 -14.50 -15.56
N TYR A 335 -4.30 -13.99 -14.65
CA TYR A 335 -5.52 -14.64 -14.20
C TYR A 335 -6.69 -13.68 -14.29
N GLU A 336 -7.88 -14.25 -14.54
CA GLU A 336 -9.14 -13.53 -14.43
C GLU A 336 -10.00 -14.22 -13.39
N VAL A 337 -10.33 -13.52 -12.32
CA VAL A 337 -11.10 -14.07 -11.21
C VAL A 337 -12.43 -13.34 -11.06
N PRO A 338 -13.49 -14.04 -10.66
CA PRO A 338 -14.77 -13.41 -10.41
C PRO A 338 -14.69 -12.40 -9.27
N TYR A 339 -15.35 -11.27 -9.44
CA TYR A 339 -15.49 -10.19 -8.48
C TYR A 339 -16.93 -9.70 -8.44
N GLU A 340 -17.38 -9.19 -7.33
CA GLU A 340 -18.67 -8.54 -7.21
C GLU A 340 -18.47 -7.15 -6.60
N GLU A 341 -18.77 -6.12 -7.39
CA GLU A 341 -18.69 -4.75 -6.93
C GLU A 341 -19.83 -4.45 -5.93
N ALA A 342 -19.50 -3.63 -4.93
CA ALA A 342 -20.48 -3.14 -3.97
C ALA A 342 -21.65 -2.45 -4.67
N GLN A 343 -22.87 -2.81 -4.32
CA GLN A 343 -24.06 -2.09 -4.76
C GLN A 343 -24.29 -0.90 -3.84
N SER A 344 -24.32 0.29 -4.40
CA SER A 344 -24.08 1.57 -3.74
C SER A 344 -25.26 2.19 -3.02
N SER A 345 -26.46 1.60 -2.93
CA SER A 345 -27.57 2.32 -2.27
C SER A 345 -28.70 1.46 -1.71
N GLY A 346 -29.14 1.81 -0.51
CA GLY A 346 -30.38 1.34 0.14
C GLY A 346 -30.13 0.32 1.26
N ALA A 347 -31.23 -0.20 1.79
CA ALA A 347 -31.22 -1.24 2.85
C ALA A 347 -30.55 -2.57 2.40
N ASP A 348 -30.33 -2.73 1.09
CA ASP A 348 -29.73 -3.90 0.46
C ASP A 348 -28.30 -3.62 -0.03
N ALA A 349 -27.64 -2.57 0.47
CA ALA A 349 -26.24 -2.28 0.10
C ALA A 349 -25.37 -3.49 0.45
N THR A 350 -24.66 -4.02 -0.56
CA THR A 350 -23.72 -5.14 -0.41
C THR A 350 -22.31 -4.59 -0.57
N GLY A 351 -21.38 -4.98 0.30
CA GLY A 351 -19.96 -4.67 0.11
C GLY A 351 -19.35 -5.43 -1.06
N ASN A 352 -18.14 -5.04 -1.42
CA ASN A 352 -17.34 -5.80 -2.38
C ASN A 352 -17.19 -7.24 -1.92
N LYS A 353 -17.25 -8.19 -2.87
CA LYS A 353 -16.95 -9.58 -2.60
C LYS A 353 -15.86 -10.08 -3.50
N ASN A 354 -15.05 -10.96 -2.95
CA ASN A 354 -13.96 -11.62 -3.63
C ASN A 354 -12.84 -10.67 -4.10
N PHE A 355 -12.76 -9.47 -3.51
CA PHE A 355 -11.62 -8.59 -3.72
C PHE A 355 -10.47 -9.02 -2.79
N PRO A 356 -9.23 -9.20 -3.30
CA PRO A 356 -8.10 -9.61 -2.47
C PRO A 356 -7.76 -8.51 -1.47
N VAL A 357 -7.36 -8.90 -0.27
CA VAL A 357 -6.97 -8.01 0.83
C VAL A 357 -5.54 -8.29 1.24
N ALA A 358 -5.16 -9.57 1.43
CA ALA A 358 -3.86 -9.97 1.89
C ALA A 358 -3.52 -11.40 1.44
N LEU A 359 -2.23 -11.69 1.25
CA LEU A 359 -1.72 -13.04 1.08
C LEU A 359 -1.31 -13.60 2.43
N THR A 360 -1.50 -14.91 2.62
CA THR A 360 -1.14 -15.58 3.86
C THR A 360 0.04 -16.53 3.67
N GLU A 361 0.87 -16.70 4.70
CA GLU A 361 2.02 -17.60 4.66
C GLU A 361 1.64 -19.08 4.44
N ASP A 362 0.43 -19.46 4.83
CA ASP A 362 -0.08 -20.82 4.62
C ASP A 362 -0.68 -21.08 3.23
N GLY A 363 -0.46 -20.15 2.29
CA GLY A 363 -0.85 -20.29 0.89
C GLY A 363 -2.32 -19.97 0.62
N ARG A 364 -2.99 -19.26 1.52
CA ARG A 364 -4.34 -18.74 1.31
C ARG A 364 -4.30 -17.26 0.91
N ILE A 365 -5.43 -16.74 0.54
CA ILE A 365 -5.66 -15.32 0.31
C ILE A 365 -6.88 -14.88 1.11
N LEU A 366 -6.75 -13.76 1.81
CA LEU A 366 -7.85 -13.06 2.43
C LEU A 366 -8.59 -12.24 1.37
N VAL A 367 -9.90 -12.36 1.34
CA VAL A 367 -10.77 -11.62 0.41
C VAL A 367 -11.90 -10.95 1.16
N THR A 368 -12.47 -9.91 0.58
CA THR A 368 -13.70 -9.30 1.08
C THR A 368 -14.90 -10.22 0.84
N ASP A 369 -15.85 -10.26 1.79
CA ASP A 369 -17.12 -10.99 1.72
C ASP A 369 -18.33 -10.07 2.02
N GLY A 370 -18.30 -8.85 1.51
CA GLY A 370 -19.37 -7.88 1.73
C GLY A 370 -19.24 -7.13 3.05
N TYR A 371 -20.37 -6.64 3.56
CA TYR A 371 -20.43 -5.86 4.79
C TYR A 371 -21.31 -6.51 5.85
N VAL A 372 -21.04 -6.15 7.11
CA VAL A 372 -21.97 -6.26 8.22
C VAL A 372 -22.24 -4.86 8.77
N TYR A 373 -23.49 -4.53 9.05
CA TYR A 373 -23.81 -3.27 9.69
C TYR A 373 -23.76 -3.43 11.22
N ARG A 374 -22.96 -2.59 11.87
CA ARG A 374 -22.85 -2.50 13.33
C ARG A 374 -23.10 -1.07 13.74
N ASN A 375 -24.03 -0.84 14.64
CA ASN A 375 -24.38 0.51 15.13
C ASN A 375 -24.64 1.52 14.00
N GLY A 376 -25.14 1.07 12.85
CA GLY A 376 -25.42 1.93 11.69
C GLY A 376 -24.22 2.15 10.74
N VAL A 377 -23.08 1.56 11.02
CA VAL A 377 -21.85 1.65 10.19
C VAL A 377 -21.58 0.32 9.49
N ALA A 378 -21.14 0.38 8.24
CA ALA A 378 -20.74 -0.79 7.47
C ALA A 378 -19.31 -1.20 7.85
N ALA A 379 -19.12 -2.43 8.33
CA ALA A 379 -17.84 -3.05 8.56
C ALA A 379 -17.60 -4.14 7.53
N SER A 380 -16.41 -4.20 6.95
CA SER A 380 -16.05 -5.24 5.96
C SER A 380 -16.07 -6.62 6.59
N ARG A 381 -16.66 -7.57 5.88
CA ARG A 381 -16.54 -8.99 6.16
C ARG A 381 -15.43 -9.58 5.33
N TYR A 382 -14.80 -10.60 5.87
CA TYR A 382 -13.67 -11.27 5.23
C TYR A 382 -13.88 -12.77 5.15
N ALA A 383 -13.21 -13.39 4.18
CA ALA A 383 -13.13 -14.82 4.02
C ALA A 383 -11.73 -15.24 3.56
N LEU A 384 -11.36 -16.48 3.85
CA LEU A 384 -10.11 -17.10 3.46
C LEU A 384 -10.36 -18.18 2.41
N ILE A 385 -9.55 -18.22 1.37
CA ILE A 385 -9.60 -19.20 0.29
C ILE A 385 -8.18 -19.63 -0.08
N ASP A 386 -7.97 -20.88 -0.47
CA ASP A 386 -6.72 -21.33 -1.06
C ASP A 386 -6.35 -20.46 -2.27
N LEU A 387 -5.11 -20.00 -2.35
CA LEU A 387 -4.67 -19.07 -3.41
C LEU A 387 -4.81 -19.70 -4.80
N GLY A 388 -4.45 -20.98 -4.95
CA GLY A 388 -4.59 -21.67 -6.24
C GLY A 388 -6.05 -21.82 -6.65
N ALA A 389 -6.94 -22.14 -5.71
CA ALA A 389 -8.38 -22.20 -5.95
C ALA A 389 -8.95 -20.83 -6.32
N TYR A 390 -8.52 -19.76 -5.63
CA TYR A 390 -8.89 -18.38 -5.95
C TYR A 390 -8.50 -17.99 -7.37
N LEU A 391 -7.24 -18.22 -7.75
CA LEU A 391 -6.73 -17.92 -9.08
C LEU A 391 -7.42 -18.79 -10.17
N ALA A 392 -7.91 -19.97 -9.82
CA ALA A 392 -8.75 -20.79 -10.69
C ALA A 392 -10.23 -20.34 -10.78
N GLY A 393 -10.58 -19.23 -10.11
CA GLY A 393 -11.92 -18.66 -10.13
C GLY A 393 -12.92 -19.32 -9.17
N SER A 394 -12.44 -20.10 -8.19
CA SER A 394 -13.30 -20.66 -7.13
C SER A 394 -13.85 -19.56 -6.23
N ARG A 395 -15.06 -19.81 -5.69
CA ARG A 395 -15.71 -19.00 -4.65
C ARG A 395 -15.98 -19.82 -3.38
N GLU A 396 -15.31 -20.96 -3.23
CA GLU A 396 -15.43 -21.80 -2.06
C GLU A 396 -14.47 -21.31 -0.98
N TYR A 397 -14.93 -20.44 -0.11
CA TYR A 397 -14.14 -19.82 0.93
C TYR A 397 -14.69 -20.10 2.33
N THR A 398 -13.80 -20.00 3.33
CA THR A 398 -14.13 -20.08 4.74
C THR A 398 -14.33 -18.67 5.28
N ALA A 399 -15.52 -18.37 5.80
CA ALA A 399 -15.79 -17.08 6.41
C ALA A 399 -14.89 -16.86 7.64
N VAL A 400 -14.41 -15.64 7.79
CA VAL A 400 -13.71 -15.21 9.02
C VAL A 400 -14.76 -14.90 10.08
N GLU A 401 -14.53 -15.39 11.30
CA GLU A 401 -15.35 -15.03 12.46
C GLU A 401 -15.01 -13.59 12.86
N MET A 402 -15.96 -12.70 12.67
CA MET A 402 -15.81 -11.28 12.96
C MET A 402 -15.92 -11.03 14.46
N TRP A 403 -15.05 -10.15 14.97
CA TRP A 403 -15.21 -9.66 16.33
C TRP A 403 -16.61 -9.05 16.55
N THR A 404 -17.20 -9.35 17.68
CA THR A 404 -18.49 -8.81 18.13
C THR A 404 -18.30 -8.16 19.49
N GLU A 405 -18.95 -7.01 19.72
CA GLU A 405 -19.00 -6.35 21.03
C GLU A 405 -19.62 -7.24 22.11
#